data_c0b3f27150f6484007d9eadc6e476370
#
_entry.id   c0b3f27150f6484007d9eadc6e476370
#
_cell.length_a   1.000
_cell.length_b   1.000
_cell.length_c   1.000
_cell.angle_alpha   90.00
_cell.angle_beta   90.00
_cell.angle_gamma   90.00
#
_symmetry.space_group_name_H-M   'P 1'
#
loop_
_entity.id
_entity.type
_entity.pdbx_description
1 polymer ?
#
loop_
_entity_poly.entity_id
_entity_poly.type
_entity_poly.pdbx_seq_one_letter_code
_entity_poly.pdbx_strand_id
1 'polypeptide(L)'
;MQQTATPRTQAEEFLTREMATLVIYEQARQSFAHVSGWLHPAEGFLLMRLASATNAMPAGAVVEIGSFKGLSTCWLASGLRSVRSRTGADAGKVFAVDHFTGSPEHQAGGKFEDAEIVKHGSTLPLFRENIQKAGLTDLVEVVQAGSLEAVKTWSGAPIRLLFIDGDHSYEATRDDFAAWSKFVPVGGYTCFHDVNTWEGVTRFVKELMADPSRRFITVMGAASLLVARRIA
;
A
#
# COMPACT_ATOMS: atom_id res chain seq x y z
N MET A 1 -15.64 -15.66 -44.99
CA MET A 1 -15.39 -16.75 -44.03
C MET A 1 -14.85 -16.14 -42.76
N GLN A 2 -15.66 -16.07 -41.70
CA GLN A 2 -15.17 -15.69 -40.40
C GLN A 2 -14.40 -16.88 -39.83
N GLN A 3 -13.09 -16.72 -39.64
CA GLN A 3 -12.29 -17.69 -38.87
C GLN A 3 -12.79 -17.66 -37.41
N THR A 4 -13.49 -18.69 -36.99
CA THR A 4 -13.79 -18.90 -35.56
C THR A 4 -12.48 -19.21 -34.87
N ALA A 5 -12.02 -18.31 -33.98
CA ALA A 5 -10.82 -18.53 -33.21
C ALA A 5 -10.99 -19.81 -32.35
N THR A 6 -10.00 -20.70 -32.37
CA THR A 6 -9.99 -21.89 -31.54
C THR A 6 -10.01 -21.48 -30.07
N PRO A 7 -10.87 -22.08 -29.22
CA PRO A 7 -10.87 -21.81 -27.78
C PRO A 7 -9.49 -22.10 -27.17
N ARG A 8 -9.04 -21.19 -26.31
CA ARG A 8 -7.76 -21.37 -25.58
C ARG A 8 -7.88 -22.49 -24.55
N THR A 9 -6.80 -23.23 -24.36
CA THR A 9 -6.65 -24.17 -23.24
C THR A 9 -6.50 -23.43 -21.91
N GLN A 10 -6.76 -24.08 -20.79
CA GLN A 10 -6.54 -23.51 -19.45
C GLN A 10 -5.10 -23.03 -19.23
N ALA A 11 -4.11 -23.75 -19.76
CA ALA A 11 -2.70 -23.37 -19.68
C ALA A 11 -2.44 -22.08 -20.47
N GLU A 12 -2.98 -21.95 -21.68
CA GLU A 12 -2.84 -20.74 -22.50
C GLU A 12 -3.54 -19.53 -21.86
N GLU A 13 -4.68 -19.73 -21.22
CA GLU A 13 -5.37 -18.68 -20.47
C GLU A 13 -4.57 -18.22 -19.24
N PHE A 14 -4.00 -19.19 -18.50
CA PHE A 14 -3.13 -18.91 -17.35
C PHE A 14 -1.91 -18.09 -17.79
N LEU A 15 -1.16 -18.58 -18.78
CA LEU A 15 0.03 -17.88 -19.31
C LEU A 15 -0.29 -16.49 -19.84
N THR A 16 -1.43 -16.33 -20.53
CA THR A 16 -1.86 -15.02 -21.02
C THR A 16 -2.11 -14.04 -19.87
N ARG A 17 -2.72 -14.49 -18.77
CA ARG A 17 -2.95 -13.66 -17.56
C ARG A 17 -1.65 -13.29 -16.86
N GLU A 18 -0.72 -14.24 -16.74
CA GLU A 18 0.59 -13.97 -16.12
C GLU A 18 1.39 -12.96 -16.95
N MET A 19 1.44 -13.13 -18.27
CA MET A 19 2.10 -12.19 -19.16
C MET A 19 1.47 -10.79 -19.10
N ALA A 20 0.14 -10.68 -19.10
CA ALA A 20 -0.54 -9.40 -18.94
C ALA A 20 -0.20 -8.74 -17.59
N THR A 21 -0.08 -9.53 -16.53
CA THR A 21 0.31 -9.05 -15.20
C THR A 21 1.74 -8.50 -15.20
N LEU A 22 2.68 -9.21 -15.84
CA LEU A 22 4.07 -8.74 -15.96
C LEU A 22 4.19 -7.45 -16.78
N VAL A 23 3.42 -7.32 -17.86
CA VAL A 23 3.36 -6.08 -18.67
C VAL A 23 2.86 -4.91 -17.81
N ILE A 24 1.77 -5.09 -17.08
CA ILE A 24 1.21 -4.05 -16.19
C ILE A 24 2.22 -3.66 -15.10
N TYR A 25 2.90 -4.65 -14.50
CA TYR A 25 3.95 -4.41 -13.50
C TYR A 25 5.08 -3.57 -14.07
N GLU A 26 5.60 -3.94 -15.23
CA GLU A 26 6.74 -3.25 -15.85
C GLU A 26 6.36 -1.83 -16.27
N GLN A 27 5.18 -1.63 -16.84
CA GLN A 27 4.65 -0.30 -17.17
C GLN A 27 4.48 0.57 -15.92
N ALA A 28 3.96 0.01 -14.84
CA ALA A 28 3.84 0.70 -13.57
C ALA A 28 5.23 1.12 -13.06
N ARG A 29 6.17 0.17 -12.93
CA ARG A 29 7.53 0.41 -12.46
C ARG A 29 8.23 1.50 -13.26
N GLN A 30 8.07 1.52 -14.58
CA GLN A 30 8.67 2.55 -15.46
C GLN A 30 8.04 3.92 -15.24
N SER A 31 6.72 4.00 -15.01
CA SER A 31 6.01 5.28 -14.87
C SER A 31 6.44 6.09 -13.63
N PHE A 32 6.96 5.43 -12.61
CA PHE A 32 7.45 6.08 -11.39
C PHE A 32 8.88 5.66 -10.99
N ALA A 33 9.70 5.26 -11.96
CA ALA A 33 11.11 4.93 -11.74
C ALA A 33 11.94 6.11 -11.16
N HIS A 34 11.42 7.32 -11.25
CA HIS A 34 12.00 8.54 -10.68
C HIS A 34 11.70 8.72 -9.19
N VAL A 35 10.78 7.95 -8.62
CA VAL A 35 10.38 8.08 -7.21
C VAL A 35 11.34 7.28 -6.33
N SER A 36 12.03 7.98 -5.43
CA SER A 36 12.89 7.35 -4.43
C SER A 36 12.08 6.90 -3.20
N GLY A 37 12.52 5.82 -2.56
CA GLY A 37 11.92 5.30 -1.32
C GLY A 37 12.50 3.93 -0.97
N TRP A 38 12.16 3.44 0.21
CA TRP A 38 12.63 2.17 0.75
C TRP A 38 11.55 1.08 0.60
N LEU A 39 11.36 0.60 -0.61
CA LEU A 39 10.41 -0.48 -0.90
C LEU A 39 11.03 -1.45 -1.90
N HIS A 40 11.14 -2.71 -1.54
CA HIS A 40 11.64 -3.72 -2.46
C HIS A 40 10.65 -3.92 -3.63
N PRO A 41 11.11 -4.12 -4.88
CA PRO A 41 10.22 -4.29 -6.04
C PRO A 41 9.16 -5.39 -5.88
N ALA A 42 9.47 -6.50 -5.18
CA ALA A 42 8.51 -7.56 -4.90
C ALA A 42 7.40 -7.12 -3.93
N GLU A 43 7.70 -6.24 -2.97
CA GLU A 43 6.71 -5.65 -2.05
C GLU A 43 5.77 -4.73 -2.81
N GLY A 44 6.33 -3.85 -3.65
CA GLY A 44 5.55 -2.97 -4.51
C GLY A 44 4.63 -3.77 -5.44
N PHE A 45 5.13 -4.84 -6.05
CA PHE A 45 4.31 -5.75 -6.87
C PHE A 45 3.17 -6.37 -6.04
N LEU A 46 3.46 -6.85 -4.83
CA LEU A 46 2.44 -7.43 -3.95
C LEU A 46 1.37 -6.40 -3.56
N LEU A 47 1.76 -5.16 -3.19
CA LEU A 47 0.83 -4.07 -2.91
C LEU A 47 -0.06 -3.75 -4.12
N MET A 48 0.52 -3.65 -5.32
CA MET A 48 -0.22 -3.45 -6.57
C MET A 48 -1.23 -4.57 -6.82
N ARG A 49 -0.84 -5.83 -6.61
CA ARG A 49 -1.72 -6.99 -6.77
C ARG A 49 -2.86 -6.99 -5.77
N LEU A 50 -2.59 -6.70 -4.50
CA LEU A 50 -3.62 -6.57 -3.46
C LEU A 50 -4.60 -5.43 -3.79
N ALA A 51 -4.10 -4.26 -4.16
CA ALA A 51 -4.95 -3.14 -4.56
C ALA A 51 -5.83 -3.45 -5.79
N SER A 52 -5.35 -4.31 -6.70
CA SER A 52 -6.10 -4.74 -7.89
C SER A 52 -7.10 -5.87 -7.66
N ALA A 53 -7.08 -6.53 -6.50
CA ALA A 53 -7.88 -7.73 -6.21
C ALA A 53 -9.30 -7.39 -5.72
N THR A 54 -9.99 -6.46 -6.38
CA THR A 54 -11.31 -5.93 -5.96
C THR A 54 -12.41 -7.00 -5.89
N ASN A 55 -12.34 -8.04 -6.70
CA ASN A 55 -13.33 -9.13 -6.71
C ASN A 55 -13.06 -10.21 -5.65
N ALA A 56 -11.86 -10.20 -5.06
CA ALA A 56 -11.43 -11.18 -4.05
C ALA A 56 -11.45 -10.61 -2.62
N MET A 57 -11.87 -9.36 -2.47
CA MET A 57 -11.93 -8.64 -1.20
C MET A 57 -13.31 -8.00 -1.01
N PRO A 58 -13.73 -7.71 0.23
CA PRO A 58 -14.87 -6.84 0.48
C PRO A 58 -14.70 -5.47 -0.20
N ALA A 59 -15.81 -4.80 -0.51
CA ALA A 59 -15.75 -3.41 -0.98
C ALA A 59 -15.16 -2.50 0.12
N GLY A 60 -14.40 -1.48 -0.28
CA GLY A 60 -13.79 -0.56 0.67
C GLY A 60 -12.64 0.26 0.08
N ALA A 61 -12.16 1.19 0.87
CA ALA A 61 -11.02 2.04 0.53
C ALA A 61 -9.68 1.28 0.59
N VAL A 62 -8.68 1.87 -0.05
CA VAL A 62 -7.25 1.54 0.17
C VAL A 62 -6.67 2.69 0.99
N VAL A 63 -6.13 2.39 2.16
CA VAL A 63 -5.52 3.40 3.06
C VAL A 63 -4.06 3.03 3.29
N GLU A 64 -3.21 4.02 3.16
CA GLU A 64 -1.78 3.95 3.43
C GLU A 64 -1.43 4.89 4.57
N ILE A 65 -0.70 4.41 5.56
CA ILE A 65 -0.14 5.16 6.67
C ILE A 65 1.38 5.23 6.48
N GLY A 66 1.91 6.44 6.28
CA GLY A 66 3.30 6.65 5.90
C GLY A 66 3.48 6.58 4.37
N SER A 67 3.37 7.72 3.72
CA SER A 67 3.45 7.81 2.25
C SER A 67 4.76 8.42 1.76
N PHE A 68 5.46 9.15 2.62
CA PHE A 68 6.78 9.76 2.36
C PHE A 68 6.85 10.50 1.02
N LYS A 69 7.56 9.96 0.03
CA LYS A 69 7.72 10.52 -1.33
C LYS A 69 6.80 9.86 -2.36
N GLY A 70 5.96 8.89 -1.95
CA GLY A 70 4.90 8.30 -2.75
C GLY A 70 5.25 7.03 -3.52
N LEU A 71 6.38 6.33 -3.22
CA LEU A 71 6.75 5.12 -3.95
C LEU A 71 5.71 4.00 -3.77
N SER A 72 5.34 3.67 -2.55
CA SER A 72 4.30 2.69 -2.22
C SER A 72 2.91 3.15 -2.69
N THR A 73 2.60 4.45 -2.54
CA THR A 73 1.37 5.05 -3.09
C THR A 73 1.24 4.82 -4.60
N CYS A 74 2.35 4.98 -5.36
CA CYS A 74 2.36 4.74 -6.80
C CYS A 74 2.04 3.26 -7.13
N TRP A 75 2.56 2.31 -6.37
CA TRP A 75 2.24 0.90 -6.54
C TRP A 75 0.77 0.60 -6.26
N LEU A 76 0.24 1.07 -5.14
CA LEU A 76 -1.17 0.91 -4.75
C LEU A 76 -2.10 1.53 -5.81
N ALA A 77 -1.85 2.77 -6.21
CA ALA A 77 -2.64 3.48 -7.21
C ALA A 77 -2.56 2.82 -8.60
N SER A 78 -1.40 2.24 -8.97
CA SER A 78 -1.26 1.48 -10.21
C SER A 78 -2.12 0.21 -10.21
N GLY A 79 -2.31 -0.42 -9.05
CA GLY A 79 -3.27 -1.50 -8.87
C GLY A 79 -4.70 -1.06 -9.17
N LEU A 80 -5.13 0.09 -8.63
CA LEU A 80 -6.46 0.68 -8.91
C LEU A 80 -6.61 1.07 -10.39
N ARG A 81 -5.58 1.69 -10.99
CA ARG A 81 -5.55 2.03 -12.42
C ARG A 81 -5.77 0.79 -13.30
N SER A 82 -5.14 -0.34 -12.94
CA SER A 82 -5.30 -1.58 -13.69
C SER A 82 -6.72 -2.15 -13.64
N VAL A 83 -7.44 -1.97 -12.52
CA VAL A 83 -8.85 -2.34 -12.39
C VAL A 83 -9.71 -1.45 -13.29
N ARG A 84 -9.57 -0.13 -13.16
CA ARG A 84 -10.31 0.85 -13.96
C ARG A 84 -10.13 0.60 -15.48
N SER A 85 -8.89 0.36 -15.92
CA SER A 85 -8.58 0.10 -17.32
C SER A 85 -9.20 -1.20 -17.85
N ARG A 86 -9.33 -2.23 -17.00
CA ARG A 86 -9.89 -3.52 -17.40
C ARG A 86 -11.41 -3.56 -17.38
N THR A 87 -12.02 -2.88 -16.44
CA THR A 87 -13.45 -3.05 -16.13
C THR A 87 -14.28 -1.82 -16.48
N GLY A 88 -13.67 -0.66 -16.67
CA GLY A 88 -14.34 0.63 -16.74
C GLY A 88 -14.98 1.09 -15.43
N ALA A 89 -14.92 0.27 -14.36
CA ALA A 89 -15.51 0.58 -13.08
C ALA A 89 -14.62 1.53 -12.27
N ASP A 90 -15.24 2.32 -11.39
CA ASP A 90 -14.51 3.08 -10.39
C ASP A 90 -13.86 2.13 -9.38
N ALA A 91 -12.55 2.17 -9.30
CA ALA A 91 -11.77 1.36 -8.38
C ALA A 91 -11.52 2.06 -7.03
N GLY A 92 -12.05 3.27 -6.85
CA GLY A 92 -11.79 4.12 -5.70
C GLY A 92 -10.42 4.81 -5.76
N LYS A 93 -9.97 5.28 -4.60
CA LYS A 93 -8.69 5.98 -4.42
C LYS A 93 -7.83 5.31 -3.35
N VAL A 94 -6.54 5.60 -3.39
CA VAL A 94 -5.61 5.44 -2.27
C VAL A 94 -5.69 6.69 -1.40
N PHE A 95 -6.01 6.52 -0.12
CA PHE A 95 -5.91 7.59 0.88
C PHE A 95 -4.50 7.54 1.47
N ALA A 96 -3.67 8.47 1.05
CA ALA A 96 -2.27 8.60 1.46
C ALA A 96 -2.19 9.47 2.71
N VAL A 97 -2.11 8.83 3.88
CA VAL A 97 -2.08 9.50 5.19
C VAL A 97 -0.64 9.67 5.64
N ASP A 98 -0.18 10.91 5.73
CA ASP A 98 1.16 11.25 6.20
C ASP A 98 1.17 12.70 6.70
N HIS A 99 1.96 13.02 7.71
CA HIS A 99 2.25 14.41 8.09
C HIS A 99 3.29 15.05 7.16
N PHE A 100 4.05 14.24 6.41
CA PHE A 100 5.08 14.64 5.44
C PHE A 100 6.27 15.40 6.02
N THR A 101 6.52 15.29 7.32
CA THR A 101 7.68 15.94 7.97
C THR A 101 8.76 14.92 8.37
N GLY A 102 8.54 13.64 8.05
CA GLY A 102 9.47 12.54 8.32
C GLY A 102 9.55 12.12 9.78
N SER A 103 9.88 10.86 10.00
CA SER A 103 10.17 10.29 11.32
C SER A 103 11.54 10.76 11.83
N PRO A 104 11.88 10.53 13.11
CA PRO A 104 13.15 10.99 13.71
C PRO A 104 14.40 10.59 12.93
N GLU A 105 14.42 9.40 12.34
CA GLU A 105 15.54 8.88 11.55
C GLU A 105 15.78 9.65 10.23
N HIS A 106 14.78 10.41 9.75
CA HIS A 106 14.86 11.21 8.52
C HIS A 106 15.31 12.66 8.77
N GLN A 107 15.40 13.06 10.03
CA GLN A 107 15.83 14.41 10.41
C GLN A 107 17.36 14.59 10.25
N ALA A 108 17.83 15.83 10.34
CA ALA A 108 19.25 16.15 10.29
C ALA A 108 20.04 15.34 11.33
N GLY A 109 21.07 14.62 10.89
CA GLY A 109 21.86 13.73 11.74
C GLY A 109 21.18 12.38 12.06
N GLY A 110 20.00 12.11 11.57
CA GLY A 110 19.33 10.81 11.68
C GLY A 110 19.98 9.74 10.80
N LYS A 111 19.74 8.46 11.12
CA LYS A 111 20.34 7.31 10.42
C LYS A 111 20.03 7.26 8.92
N PHE A 112 18.84 7.74 8.56
CA PHE A 112 18.34 7.80 7.19
C PHE A 112 17.97 9.24 6.84
N GLU A 113 18.86 10.19 7.15
CA GLU A 113 18.67 11.61 6.88
C GLU A 113 18.17 11.83 5.44
N ASP A 114 17.10 12.61 5.31
CA ASP A 114 16.49 12.91 4.02
C ASP A 114 16.66 14.39 3.64
N ALA A 115 17.22 14.63 2.46
CA ALA A 115 17.55 15.96 1.98
C ALA A 115 16.33 16.89 1.84
N GLU A 116 15.16 16.37 1.45
CA GLU A 116 13.94 17.16 1.32
C GLU A 116 13.43 17.61 2.70
N ILE A 117 13.48 16.71 3.69
CA ILE A 117 13.09 17.02 5.05
C ILE A 117 14.04 18.03 5.68
N VAL A 118 15.35 17.80 5.56
CA VAL A 118 16.36 18.71 6.13
C VAL A 118 16.30 20.08 5.50
N LYS A 119 16.12 20.17 4.18
CA LYS A 119 16.15 21.43 3.44
C LYS A 119 14.82 22.18 3.43
N HIS A 120 13.71 21.45 3.34
CA HIS A 120 12.37 22.01 3.11
C HIS A 120 11.39 21.73 4.24
N GLY A 121 11.75 20.92 5.21
CA GLY A 121 10.89 20.52 6.34
C GLY A 121 9.73 19.59 5.96
N SER A 122 9.61 19.22 4.67
CA SER A 122 8.49 18.40 4.22
C SER A 122 8.76 17.72 2.88
N THR A 123 8.29 16.48 2.74
CA THR A 123 8.29 15.71 1.49
C THR A 123 7.02 15.93 0.64
N LEU A 124 5.99 16.64 1.16
CA LEU A 124 4.70 16.80 0.48
C LEU A 124 4.78 17.41 -0.92
N PRO A 125 5.58 18.46 -1.18
CA PRO A 125 5.69 19.01 -2.54
C PRO A 125 6.24 17.97 -3.52
N LEU A 126 7.28 17.23 -3.13
CA LEU A 126 7.88 16.17 -3.94
C LEU A 126 6.92 14.98 -4.11
N PHE A 127 6.20 14.58 -3.06
CA PHE A 127 5.14 13.58 -3.14
C PHE A 127 4.13 13.93 -4.24
N ARG A 128 3.58 15.15 -4.21
CA ARG A 128 2.59 15.61 -5.20
C ARG A 128 3.16 15.61 -6.61
N GLU A 129 4.38 16.08 -6.78
CA GLU A 129 5.09 16.06 -8.06
C GLU A 129 5.27 14.65 -8.59
N ASN A 130 5.68 13.71 -7.74
CA ASN A 130 5.88 12.31 -8.10
C ASN A 130 4.57 11.65 -8.54
N ILE A 131 3.48 11.83 -7.79
CA ILE A 131 2.15 11.32 -8.14
C ILE A 131 1.66 11.90 -9.47
N GLN A 132 1.89 13.19 -9.71
CA GLN A 132 1.53 13.86 -10.96
C GLN A 132 2.34 13.31 -12.14
N LYS A 133 3.66 13.19 -12.02
CA LYS A 133 4.53 12.63 -13.06
C LYS A 133 4.20 11.18 -13.38
N ALA A 134 3.77 10.40 -12.40
CA ALA A 134 3.30 9.02 -12.60
C ALA A 134 1.91 8.93 -13.25
N GLY A 135 1.20 10.07 -13.43
CA GLY A 135 -0.16 10.11 -13.98
C GLY A 135 -1.20 9.46 -13.07
N LEU A 136 -1.06 9.61 -11.75
CA LEU A 136 -1.90 8.94 -10.75
C LEU A 136 -2.73 9.88 -9.87
N THR A 137 -2.73 11.18 -10.18
CA THR A 137 -3.37 12.23 -9.36
C THR A 137 -4.84 11.98 -9.08
N ASP A 138 -5.59 11.42 -10.03
CA ASP A 138 -7.02 11.13 -9.91
C ASP A 138 -7.33 9.88 -9.07
N LEU A 139 -6.30 9.09 -8.75
CA LEU A 139 -6.40 7.85 -7.96
C LEU A 139 -5.85 7.99 -6.53
N VAL A 140 -5.34 9.17 -6.17
CA VAL A 140 -4.75 9.42 -4.84
C VAL A 140 -5.48 10.57 -4.15
N GLU A 141 -5.83 10.36 -2.90
CA GLU A 141 -6.33 11.38 -1.98
C GLU A 141 -5.28 11.62 -0.92
N VAL A 142 -4.76 12.84 -0.84
CA VAL A 142 -3.72 13.20 0.13
C VAL A 142 -4.37 13.63 1.44
N VAL A 143 -4.06 12.93 2.52
CA VAL A 143 -4.49 13.25 3.88
C VAL A 143 -3.27 13.73 4.67
N GLN A 144 -3.00 15.04 4.61
CA GLN A 144 -1.86 15.65 5.31
C GLN A 144 -2.16 15.78 6.81
N ALA A 145 -1.94 14.72 7.55
CA ALA A 145 -2.10 14.67 9.01
C ALA A 145 -1.31 13.48 9.58
N GLY A 146 -0.99 13.55 10.87
CA GLY A 146 -0.56 12.35 11.58
C GLY A 146 -1.67 11.30 11.60
N SER A 147 -1.31 10.03 11.61
CA SER A 147 -2.23 8.90 11.50
C SER A 147 -3.38 8.95 12.52
N LEU A 148 -3.04 9.21 13.80
CA LEU A 148 -4.03 9.27 14.89
C LEU A 148 -4.95 10.51 14.83
N GLU A 149 -4.54 11.56 14.15
CA GLU A 149 -5.42 12.70 13.88
C GLU A 149 -6.30 12.44 12.66
N ALA A 150 -5.72 11.88 11.59
CA ALA A 150 -6.46 11.55 10.38
C ALA A 150 -7.63 10.60 10.63
N VAL A 151 -7.44 9.60 11.50
CA VAL A 151 -8.50 8.63 11.82
C VAL A 151 -9.71 9.27 12.51
N LYS A 152 -9.54 10.39 13.21
CA LYS A 152 -10.66 11.11 13.86
C LYS A 152 -11.65 11.70 12.86
N THR A 153 -11.18 12.02 11.67
CA THR A 153 -11.99 12.56 10.57
C THR A 153 -12.38 11.52 9.53
N TRP A 154 -11.97 10.26 9.73
CA TRP A 154 -12.34 9.18 8.82
C TRP A 154 -13.85 8.96 8.84
N SER A 155 -14.45 8.86 7.65
CA SER A 155 -15.91 8.72 7.48
C SER A 155 -16.52 7.44 8.06
N GLY A 156 -15.68 6.51 8.53
CA GLY A 156 -16.11 5.17 8.94
C GLY A 156 -16.28 4.19 7.77
N ALA A 157 -15.93 4.59 6.54
CA ALA A 157 -15.99 3.72 5.38
C ALA A 157 -15.11 2.47 5.58
N PRO A 158 -15.54 1.29 5.12
CA PRO A 158 -14.74 0.07 5.18
C PRO A 158 -13.40 0.25 4.46
N ILE A 159 -12.33 -0.31 5.03
CA ILE A 159 -10.97 -0.32 4.48
C ILE A 159 -10.65 -1.74 4.03
N ARG A 160 -10.70 -2.02 2.73
CA ARG A 160 -10.40 -3.37 2.21
C ARG A 160 -8.91 -3.70 2.23
N LEU A 161 -8.06 -2.68 2.17
CA LEU A 161 -6.60 -2.79 2.22
C LEU A 161 -6.04 -1.64 3.05
N LEU A 162 -5.46 -1.96 4.19
CA LEU A 162 -4.72 -1.06 5.05
C LEU A 162 -3.23 -1.37 4.94
N PHE A 163 -2.41 -0.40 4.57
CA PHE A 163 -0.96 -0.52 4.55
C PHE A 163 -0.36 0.38 5.63
N ILE A 164 0.44 -0.18 6.53
CA ILE A 164 1.08 0.52 7.66
C ILE A 164 2.58 0.51 7.44
N ASP A 165 3.14 1.70 7.21
CA ASP A 165 4.53 1.99 6.91
C ASP A 165 4.93 3.38 7.48
N GLY A 166 4.49 3.67 8.70
CA GLY A 166 4.72 4.94 9.39
C GLY A 166 6.00 4.95 10.22
N ASP A 167 5.91 5.39 11.48
CA ASP A 167 7.00 5.32 12.44
C ASP A 167 7.27 3.86 12.85
N HIS A 168 8.55 3.50 12.93
CA HIS A 168 8.99 2.11 13.14
C HIS A 168 9.06 1.70 14.62
N SER A 169 8.60 2.57 15.55
CA SER A 169 8.50 2.21 16.97
C SER A 169 7.36 1.20 17.20
N TYR A 170 7.49 0.42 18.26
CA TYR A 170 6.44 -0.52 18.68
C TYR A 170 5.12 0.20 18.97
N GLU A 171 5.21 1.30 19.71
CA GLU A 171 4.04 2.09 20.13
C GLU A 171 3.31 2.67 18.91
N ALA A 172 4.02 3.27 17.98
CA ALA A 172 3.40 3.86 16.79
C ALA A 172 2.72 2.79 15.91
N THR A 173 3.40 1.68 15.63
CA THR A 173 2.83 0.58 14.84
C THR A 173 1.58 0.00 15.51
N ARG A 174 1.62 -0.18 16.85
CA ARG A 174 0.47 -0.65 17.64
C ARG A 174 -0.70 0.32 17.56
N ASP A 175 -0.44 1.61 17.73
CA ASP A 175 -1.47 2.63 17.83
C ASP A 175 -2.11 2.88 16.46
N ASP A 176 -1.34 2.87 15.38
CA ASP A 176 -1.83 2.92 14.00
C ASP A 176 -2.74 1.71 13.72
N PHE A 177 -2.27 0.51 14.02
CA PHE A 177 -3.09 -0.69 13.84
C PHE A 177 -4.38 -0.63 14.66
N ALA A 178 -4.30 -0.28 15.95
CA ALA A 178 -5.48 -0.21 16.82
C ALA A 178 -6.49 0.84 16.34
N ALA A 179 -6.01 1.98 15.83
CA ALA A 179 -6.86 3.06 15.35
C ALA A 179 -7.57 2.72 14.03
N TRP A 180 -6.89 2.07 13.09
CA TRP A 180 -7.38 1.88 11.72
C TRP A 180 -7.95 0.49 11.43
N SER A 181 -7.46 -0.58 12.09
CA SER A 181 -7.89 -1.96 11.81
C SER A 181 -9.37 -2.22 12.10
N LYS A 182 -10.01 -1.43 12.95
CA LYS A 182 -11.45 -1.51 13.23
C LYS A 182 -12.32 -1.29 11.99
N PHE A 183 -11.82 -0.55 11.01
CA PHE A 183 -12.51 -0.31 9.73
C PHE A 183 -12.22 -1.38 8.67
N VAL A 184 -11.28 -2.30 8.91
CA VAL A 184 -10.99 -3.41 8.00
C VAL A 184 -12.07 -4.48 8.19
N PRO A 185 -12.93 -4.78 7.20
CA PRO A 185 -13.96 -5.81 7.32
C PRO A 185 -13.36 -7.21 7.33
N VAL A 186 -14.14 -8.21 7.76
CA VAL A 186 -13.77 -9.62 7.60
C VAL A 186 -13.50 -9.90 6.12
N GLY A 187 -12.36 -10.54 5.82
CA GLY A 187 -11.85 -10.74 4.46
C GLY A 187 -11.00 -9.59 3.91
N GLY A 188 -10.95 -8.43 4.59
CA GLY A 188 -10.03 -7.35 4.26
C GLY A 188 -8.60 -7.64 4.75
N TYR A 189 -7.64 -6.84 4.28
CA TYR A 189 -6.21 -7.07 4.52
C TYR A 189 -5.56 -5.89 5.24
N THR A 190 -4.60 -6.22 6.11
CA THR A 190 -3.64 -5.26 6.66
C THR A 190 -2.24 -5.72 6.29
N CYS A 191 -1.45 -4.81 5.75
CA CYS A 191 -0.05 -5.02 5.39
C CYS A 191 0.82 -4.22 6.35
N PHE A 192 1.90 -4.85 6.85
CA PHE A 192 2.91 -4.22 7.69
C PHE A 192 4.23 -4.25 6.93
N HIS A 193 4.84 -3.09 6.72
CA HIS A 193 6.19 -2.98 6.19
C HIS A 193 7.24 -3.16 7.30
N ASP A 194 8.47 -3.39 6.92
CA ASP A 194 9.63 -3.46 7.83
C ASP A 194 9.59 -4.55 8.92
N VAL A 195 8.77 -5.56 8.73
CA VAL A 195 8.80 -6.77 9.56
C VAL A 195 10.14 -7.49 9.35
N ASN A 196 10.83 -7.82 10.45
CA ASN A 196 12.20 -8.33 10.51
C ASN A 196 13.31 -7.32 10.14
N THR A 197 12.98 -6.07 9.85
CA THR A 197 13.94 -4.98 9.60
C THR A 197 14.04 -4.05 10.82
N TRP A 198 12.89 -3.66 11.38
CA TRP A 198 12.81 -2.85 12.58
C TRP A 198 12.25 -3.63 13.75
N GLU A 199 12.92 -3.53 14.92
CA GLU A 199 12.56 -4.30 16.11
C GLU A 199 11.14 -3.98 16.60
N GLY A 200 10.77 -2.69 16.65
CA GLY A 200 9.45 -2.25 17.12
C GLY A 200 8.31 -2.85 16.30
N VAL A 201 8.38 -2.73 14.97
CA VAL A 201 7.40 -3.32 14.05
C VAL A 201 7.35 -4.83 14.19
N THR A 202 8.53 -5.47 14.20
CA THR A 202 8.66 -6.93 14.28
C THR A 202 8.04 -7.49 15.56
N ARG A 203 8.32 -6.83 16.68
CA ARG A 203 7.80 -7.21 18.00
C ARG A 203 6.28 -7.10 18.01
N PHE A 204 5.73 -5.97 17.60
CA PHE A 204 4.28 -5.77 17.56
C PHE A 204 3.58 -6.83 16.69
N VAL A 205 4.07 -7.06 15.47
CA VAL A 205 3.47 -8.03 14.54
C VAL A 205 3.54 -9.45 15.08
N LYS A 206 4.66 -9.85 15.72
CA LYS A 206 4.77 -11.16 16.37
C LYS A 206 3.77 -11.33 17.50
N GLU A 207 3.62 -10.34 18.37
CA GLU A 207 2.64 -10.35 19.46
C GLU A 207 1.21 -10.43 18.92
N LEU A 208 0.87 -9.61 17.93
CA LEU A 208 -0.44 -9.65 17.26
C LEU A 208 -0.76 -11.03 16.67
N MET A 209 0.20 -11.67 16.01
CA MET A 209 -0.01 -12.98 15.40
C MET A 209 -0.01 -14.14 16.41
N ALA A 210 0.60 -13.96 17.58
CA ALA A 210 0.61 -14.93 18.66
C ALA A 210 -0.62 -14.86 19.57
N ASP A 211 -1.38 -13.77 19.55
CA ASP A 211 -2.58 -13.60 20.38
C ASP A 211 -3.65 -14.65 20.02
N PRO A 212 -4.07 -15.51 20.97
CA PRO A 212 -5.10 -16.52 20.73
C PRO A 212 -6.46 -15.91 20.31
N SER A 213 -6.75 -14.69 20.76
CA SER A 213 -7.97 -13.96 20.43
C SER A 213 -7.87 -13.16 19.12
N ARG A 214 -6.74 -13.27 18.41
CA ARG A 214 -6.48 -12.49 17.19
C ARG A 214 -7.57 -12.67 16.16
N ARG A 215 -7.90 -11.57 15.52
CA ARG A 215 -8.86 -11.54 14.40
C ARG A 215 -8.17 -11.49 13.04
N PHE A 216 -6.84 -11.60 13.02
CA PHE A 216 -6.01 -11.54 11.82
C PHE A 216 -5.10 -12.75 11.75
N ILE A 217 -4.86 -13.24 10.53
CA ILE A 217 -3.91 -14.32 10.26
C ILE A 217 -2.95 -13.88 9.15
N THR A 218 -1.67 -14.23 9.28
CA THR A 218 -0.72 -14.07 8.18
C THR A 218 -1.10 -14.96 7.01
N VAL A 219 -1.13 -14.39 5.81
CA VAL A 219 -1.51 -15.14 4.59
C VAL A 219 -0.42 -15.15 3.53
N MET A 220 0.44 -14.12 3.48
CA MET A 220 1.55 -14.04 2.55
C MET A 220 2.54 -12.95 2.99
N GLY A 221 3.65 -12.80 2.27
CA GLY A 221 4.62 -11.74 2.45
C GLY A 221 5.64 -11.71 1.31
N ALA A 222 6.41 -10.64 1.24
CA ALA A 222 7.52 -10.45 0.32
C ALA A 222 8.56 -9.56 1.00
N ALA A 223 9.83 -9.95 1.00
CA ALA A 223 10.92 -9.26 1.68
C ALA A 223 10.54 -8.90 3.14
N SER A 224 10.41 -7.61 3.49
CA SER A 224 10.00 -7.16 4.82
C SER A 224 8.48 -6.92 4.96
N LEU A 225 7.70 -7.03 3.88
CA LEU A 225 6.25 -6.86 3.88
C LEU A 225 5.54 -8.13 4.36
N LEU A 226 4.73 -8.01 5.41
CA LEU A 226 3.83 -9.06 5.88
C LEU A 226 2.39 -8.68 5.59
N VAL A 227 1.60 -9.61 5.08
CA VAL A 227 0.18 -9.43 4.78
C VAL A 227 -0.66 -10.29 5.71
N ALA A 228 -1.54 -9.66 6.47
CA ALA A 228 -2.50 -10.30 7.34
C ALA A 228 -3.93 -10.08 6.83
N ARG A 229 -4.77 -11.12 6.89
CA ARG A 229 -6.19 -11.07 6.55
C ARG A 229 -7.03 -11.10 7.81
N ARG A 230 -8.05 -10.24 7.88
CA ARG A 230 -9.05 -10.29 8.96
C ARG A 230 -9.98 -11.49 8.79
N ILE A 231 -10.17 -12.28 9.86
CA ILE A 231 -10.97 -13.52 9.87
C ILE A 231 -12.19 -13.43 10.79
N ALA A 232 -12.25 -12.45 11.70
CA ALA A 232 -13.37 -12.24 12.61
C ALA A 232 -13.50 -10.75 13.02
#